data_32205ff99f88287e457961fa6a9ebb7c
#
_entry.id   32205ff99f88287e457961fa6a9ebb7c
#
_cell.length_a   1.000
_cell.length_b   1.000
_cell.length_c   1.000
_cell.angle_alpha   90.00
_cell.angle_beta   90.00
_cell.angle_gamma   90.00
#
_symmetry.space_group_name_H-M   'P 1'
#
loop_
_entity.id
_entity.type
_entity.pdbx_description
1 polymer ?
#
loop_
_entity_poly.entity_id
_entity_poly.type
_entity_poly.pdbx_seq_one_letter_code
_entity_poly.pdbx_strand_id
1 'polypeptide(L)'
;MNFFNRKLTTKVSISSLYIFLSLALWECSPSAHFYAHAPPTRVTNGGKSTLSKSLHQQIPNSCLIAQDSYFKDDSVVPVDSNGFKQYDILDALNMDTMMSDVDSWRRDPEAFLRRRGLNPERATPSEDEEVFVLIVEGFLIFNHRPLNELFYKRYSIEIPYDVCKRRRSLRVYTPPDPPGYFDGYVWPMHLKNRQEMESSGSEILFLDGLKPKEELLADVYEDVRQEIKRLREED
;
A
#
# COMPACT_ATOMS: atom_id res chain seq x y z
N MET A 1 -37.62 -4.60 -10.06
CA MET A 1 -36.85 -4.05 -11.20
C MET A 1 -35.40 -4.07 -10.81
N ASN A 2 -34.69 -5.12 -11.20
CA ASN A 2 -33.30 -5.39 -10.79
C ASN A 2 -32.32 -4.65 -11.70
N PHE A 3 -31.64 -3.65 -11.15
CA PHE A 3 -30.51 -3.02 -11.77
C PHE A 3 -29.32 -3.06 -10.79
N PHE A 4 -28.61 -4.16 -10.71
CA PHE A 4 -27.22 -4.22 -10.20
C PHE A 4 -26.69 -5.63 -10.44
N ASN A 5 -26.10 -5.83 -11.60
CA ASN A 5 -25.03 -6.81 -11.86
C ASN A 5 -24.61 -6.65 -13.33
N ARG A 6 -23.87 -5.63 -13.62
CA ARG A 6 -22.98 -5.64 -14.78
C ARG A 6 -21.54 -5.67 -14.24
N LYS A 7 -21.03 -6.87 -14.00
CA LYS A 7 -19.62 -7.13 -14.21
C LYS A 7 -19.35 -6.66 -15.63
N LEU A 8 -18.52 -5.65 -15.77
CA LEU A 8 -17.98 -5.23 -17.05
C LEU A 8 -17.02 -6.33 -17.54
N THR A 9 -17.61 -7.37 -18.11
CA THR A 9 -16.89 -8.30 -18.99
C THR A 9 -16.75 -7.60 -20.33
N THR A 10 -15.83 -6.63 -20.41
CA THR A 10 -15.23 -6.30 -21.69
C THR A 10 -14.26 -7.45 -21.97
N LYS A 11 -14.65 -8.37 -22.83
CA LYS A 11 -13.71 -9.27 -23.53
C LYS A 11 -12.77 -8.39 -24.36
N VAL A 12 -11.74 -7.89 -23.72
CA VAL A 12 -10.52 -7.54 -24.41
C VAL A 12 -9.75 -8.86 -24.47
N SER A 13 -9.41 -9.31 -25.67
CA SER A 13 -8.45 -10.39 -25.87
C SER A 13 -7.14 -9.93 -25.27
N ILE A 14 -6.89 -10.26 -24.02
CA ILE A 14 -5.77 -9.76 -23.25
C ILE A 14 -4.90 -10.94 -22.94
N SER A 15 -3.73 -10.94 -23.59
CA SER A 15 -2.61 -11.80 -23.25
C SER A 15 -1.90 -11.40 -21.95
N SER A 16 -2.56 -10.72 -21.03
CA SER A 16 -1.93 -10.24 -19.79
C SER A 16 -2.93 -10.18 -18.63
N LEU A 17 -2.57 -10.81 -17.52
CA LEU A 17 -3.34 -10.81 -16.29
C LEU A 17 -2.85 -9.69 -15.35
N TYR A 18 -3.75 -8.89 -14.82
CA TYR A 18 -3.44 -7.78 -13.92
C TYR A 18 -3.90 -8.08 -12.50
N ILE A 19 -2.96 -8.13 -11.56
CA ILE A 19 -3.23 -8.42 -10.16
C ILE A 19 -2.92 -7.21 -9.29
N PHE A 20 -3.89 -6.81 -8.48
CA PHE A 20 -3.74 -5.76 -7.50
C PHE A 20 -3.53 -6.36 -6.12
N LEU A 21 -2.34 -6.16 -5.56
CA LEU A 21 -2.00 -6.54 -4.21
C LEU A 21 -1.91 -5.30 -3.34
N SER A 22 -2.51 -5.34 -2.18
CA SER A 22 -2.39 -4.26 -1.22
C SER A 22 -1.68 -4.72 0.04
N LEU A 23 -0.69 -3.94 0.47
CA LEU A 23 -0.03 -4.08 1.74
C LEU A 23 -0.34 -2.84 2.57
N ALA A 24 -1.37 -2.94 3.40
CA ALA A 24 -1.56 -1.98 4.46
C ALA A 24 -0.73 -2.41 5.65
N LEU A 25 -0.01 -1.48 6.18
CA LEU A 25 0.60 -1.61 7.47
C LEU A 25 0.01 -0.58 8.36
N TRP A 26 -0.41 -1.09 9.43
CA TRP A 26 -0.79 -0.31 10.55
C TRP A 26 0.46 0.11 11.34
N GLU A 27 1.23 0.97 10.75
CA GLU A 27 2.31 1.65 11.43
C GLU A 27 1.93 3.09 11.68
N CYS A 28 2.36 3.58 12.84
CA CYS A 28 2.36 5.00 13.09
C CYS A 28 3.00 5.72 11.91
N SER A 29 2.19 6.42 11.14
CA SER A 29 2.67 7.18 9.99
C SER A 29 3.78 8.13 10.41
N PRO A 30 4.93 8.11 9.75
CA PRO A 30 5.86 9.21 9.89
C PRO A 30 5.25 10.44 9.23
N SER A 31 5.29 11.57 9.89
CA SER A 31 5.10 12.84 9.21
C SER A 31 6.04 12.88 8.01
N ALA A 32 5.46 12.83 6.81
CA ALA A 32 6.26 12.85 5.60
C ALA A 32 6.72 14.27 5.35
N HIS A 33 8.00 14.51 5.59
CA HIS A 33 8.64 15.69 5.05
C HIS A 33 9.19 15.36 3.68
N PHE A 34 8.65 16.06 2.69
CA PHE A 34 9.18 16.07 1.34
C PHE A 34 10.58 16.70 1.35
N TYR A 35 11.61 15.89 1.16
CA TYR A 35 12.90 16.37 0.69
C TYR A 35 13.05 16.03 -0.79
N ALA A 36 12.90 17.03 -1.64
CA ALA A 36 13.60 17.05 -2.90
C ALA A 36 15.10 17.08 -2.56
N HIS A 37 15.83 16.03 -2.95
CA HIS A 37 17.26 15.84 -2.73
C HIS A 37 17.74 15.43 -1.32
N ALA A 38 17.69 14.14 -1.03
CA ALA A 38 18.62 13.51 -0.11
C ALA A 38 18.86 12.05 -0.53
N PRO A 39 20.11 11.55 -0.42
CA PRO A 39 20.46 10.21 -0.86
C PRO A 39 19.86 9.11 0.03
N PRO A 40 19.81 7.85 -0.45
CA PRO A 40 19.00 6.77 0.12
C PRO A 40 19.69 6.12 1.32
N THR A 41 19.51 6.67 2.51
CA THR A 41 19.81 5.96 3.76
C THR A 41 18.66 6.13 4.73
N ARG A 42 17.51 5.54 4.40
CA ARG A 42 16.38 5.44 5.34
C ARG A 42 16.15 3.99 5.71
N VAL A 43 16.59 3.64 6.90
CA VAL A 43 16.15 2.44 7.60
C VAL A 43 14.67 2.66 7.96
N THR A 44 13.77 2.06 7.19
CA THR A 44 12.35 2.02 7.49
C THR A 44 12.11 1.02 8.62
N ASN A 45 11.73 1.49 9.80
CA ASN A 45 11.60 0.65 11.00
C ASN A 45 10.30 -0.16 11.08
N GLY A 46 9.53 -0.23 10.03
CA GLY A 46 8.17 -0.72 10.10
C GLY A 46 7.82 -2.02 9.43
N GLY A 47 8.64 -2.74 8.82
CA GLY A 47 8.21 -3.97 8.14
C GLY A 47 7.47 -3.75 6.81
N LYS A 48 6.50 -2.81 6.70
CA LYS A 48 5.68 -2.53 5.50
C LYS A 48 6.52 -2.30 4.26
N SER A 49 7.20 -1.18 4.23
CA SER A 49 8.01 -0.79 3.09
C SER A 49 9.16 -1.77 2.83
N THR A 50 9.57 -2.53 3.84
CA THR A 50 10.54 -3.63 3.67
C THR A 50 9.88 -4.80 2.98
N LEU A 51 8.71 -5.24 3.47
CA LEU A 51 7.98 -6.37 2.89
C LEU A 51 7.54 -6.06 1.46
N SER A 52 6.95 -4.90 1.20
CA SER A 52 6.51 -4.49 -0.14
C SER A 52 7.66 -4.39 -1.14
N LYS A 53 8.80 -3.84 -0.72
CA LYS A 53 10.02 -3.79 -1.55
C LYS A 53 10.58 -5.17 -1.82
N SER A 54 10.61 -6.06 -0.81
CA SER A 54 11.10 -7.43 -0.99
C SER A 54 10.17 -8.25 -1.91
N LEU A 55 8.86 -8.07 -1.79
CA LEU A 55 7.89 -8.67 -2.72
C LEU A 55 8.09 -8.14 -4.14
N HIS A 56 8.22 -6.83 -4.30
CA HIS A 56 8.48 -6.21 -5.61
C HIS A 56 9.77 -6.73 -6.25
N GLN A 57 10.80 -7.03 -5.46
CA GLN A 57 12.05 -7.61 -5.97
C GLN A 57 11.92 -9.09 -6.38
N GLN A 58 10.97 -9.83 -5.83
CA GLN A 58 10.77 -11.25 -6.10
C GLN A 58 9.68 -11.54 -7.13
N ILE A 59 8.74 -10.64 -7.32
CA ILE A 59 7.62 -10.81 -8.26
C ILE A 59 7.98 -10.12 -9.58
N PRO A 60 8.19 -10.88 -10.68
CA PRO A 60 8.44 -10.30 -12.00
C PRO A 60 7.28 -9.38 -12.43
N ASN A 61 7.57 -8.42 -13.29
CA ASN A 61 6.59 -7.47 -13.83
C ASN A 61 5.72 -6.77 -12.77
N SER A 62 6.26 -6.62 -11.56
CA SER A 62 5.57 -5.91 -10.50
C SER A 62 5.91 -4.42 -10.49
N CYS A 63 5.03 -3.63 -9.92
CA CYS A 63 5.25 -2.21 -9.61
C CYS A 63 4.81 -1.90 -8.19
N LEU A 64 5.54 -1.01 -7.52
CA LEU A 64 5.22 -0.57 -6.18
C LEU A 64 4.76 0.90 -6.20
N ILE A 65 3.56 1.14 -5.65
CA ILE A 65 3.04 2.48 -5.36
C ILE A 65 2.95 2.64 -3.84
N ALA A 66 3.69 3.61 -3.31
CA ALA A 66 3.69 3.92 -1.88
C ALA A 66 2.81 5.16 -1.61
N GLN A 67 1.78 5.03 -0.77
CA GLN A 67 0.86 6.12 -0.42
C GLN A 67 1.59 7.31 0.22
N ASP A 68 2.67 7.05 0.93
CA ASP A 68 3.50 8.10 1.55
C ASP A 68 4.09 9.10 0.54
N SER A 69 4.17 8.73 -0.75
CA SER A 69 4.62 9.63 -1.82
C SER A 69 3.57 10.67 -2.23
N TYR A 70 2.36 10.57 -1.71
CA TYR A 70 1.23 11.43 -2.08
C TYR A 70 0.79 12.38 -0.96
N PHE A 71 1.58 12.55 0.09
CA PHE A 71 1.28 13.57 1.09
C PHE A 71 1.21 14.96 0.44
N LYS A 72 0.25 15.76 0.88
CA LYS A 72 0.17 17.18 0.56
C LYS A 72 1.30 17.94 1.23
N ASP A 73 1.55 19.16 0.76
CA ASP A 73 2.49 20.06 1.42
C ASP A 73 2.11 20.27 2.90
N ASP A 74 3.12 20.31 3.76
CA ASP A 74 2.94 20.45 5.21
C ASP A 74 2.12 21.67 5.61
N SER A 75 2.17 22.75 4.81
CA SER A 75 1.44 24.00 5.06
C SER A 75 -0.09 23.85 4.94
N VAL A 76 -0.55 22.86 4.17
CA VAL A 76 -2.00 22.64 3.93
C VAL A 76 -2.56 21.46 4.74
N VAL A 77 -1.73 20.74 5.49
CA VAL A 77 -2.20 19.67 6.37
C VAL A 77 -3.01 20.25 7.51
N PRO A 78 -4.25 19.78 7.75
CA PRO A 78 -5.11 20.29 8.82
C PRO A 78 -4.46 20.17 10.20
N VAL A 79 -4.81 21.06 11.10
CA VAL A 79 -4.38 21.06 12.49
C VAL A 79 -5.61 20.88 13.38
N ASP A 80 -5.53 20.02 14.40
CA ASP A 80 -6.61 19.80 15.34
C ASP A 80 -6.68 20.89 16.43
N SER A 81 -7.67 20.78 17.34
CA SER A 81 -7.85 21.71 18.44
C SER A 81 -6.70 21.73 19.46
N ASN A 82 -5.86 20.71 19.47
CA ASN A 82 -4.69 20.58 20.34
C ASN A 82 -3.40 21.09 19.67
N GLY A 83 -3.49 21.57 18.42
CA GLY A 83 -2.37 22.03 17.65
C GLY A 83 -1.59 20.92 16.94
N PHE A 84 -2.13 19.70 16.89
CA PHE A 84 -1.51 18.57 16.21
C PHE A 84 -1.85 18.55 14.71
N LYS A 85 -0.85 18.42 13.86
CA LYS A 85 -1.04 18.20 12.44
C LYS A 85 -1.65 16.82 12.18
N GLN A 86 -2.70 16.78 11.37
CA GLN A 86 -3.50 15.60 11.12
C GLN A 86 -3.00 14.86 9.86
N TYR A 87 -1.88 14.16 9.95
CA TYR A 87 -1.35 13.38 8.83
C TYR A 87 -2.08 12.05 8.60
N ASP A 88 -2.76 11.52 9.63
CA ASP A 88 -3.40 10.21 9.59
C ASP A 88 -4.86 10.27 9.12
N ILE A 89 -5.15 11.17 8.16
CA ILE A 89 -6.44 11.33 7.49
C ILE A 89 -6.26 11.40 5.97
N LEU A 90 -7.28 10.99 5.21
CA LEU A 90 -7.24 11.05 3.73
C LEU A 90 -7.03 12.47 3.19
N ASP A 91 -7.53 13.49 3.90
CA ASP A 91 -7.38 14.90 3.51
C ASP A 91 -5.92 15.39 3.53
N ALA A 92 -5.02 14.68 4.22
CA ALA A 92 -3.59 14.96 4.17
C ALA A 92 -2.90 14.43 2.90
N LEU A 93 -3.61 13.68 2.08
CA LEU A 93 -3.09 12.97 0.91
C LEU A 93 -3.71 13.46 -0.40
N ASN A 94 -2.92 13.46 -1.48
CA ASN A 94 -3.38 13.70 -2.84
C ASN A 94 -3.91 12.39 -3.45
N MET A 95 -5.05 11.90 -2.94
CA MET A 95 -5.63 10.63 -3.38
C MET A 95 -6.02 10.62 -4.86
N ASP A 96 -6.44 11.77 -5.43
CA ASP A 96 -6.74 11.87 -6.86
C ASP A 96 -5.48 11.61 -7.72
N THR A 97 -4.34 12.15 -7.30
CA THR A 97 -3.06 11.90 -7.98
C THR A 97 -2.67 10.43 -7.86
N MET A 98 -2.82 9.83 -6.68
CA MET A 98 -2.57 8.41 -6.49
C MET A 98 -3.46 7.55 -7.36
N MET A 99 -4.77 7.83 -7.42
CA MET A 99 -5.71 7.11 -8.28
C MET A 99 -5.39 7.28 -9.76
N SER A 100 -4.94 8.46 -10.19
CA SER A 100 -4.49 8.70 -11.56
C SER A 100 -3.29 7.81 -11.93
N ASP A 101 -2.34 7.62 -11.01
CA ASP A 101 -1.21 6.70 -11.21
C ASP A 101 -1.67 5.24 -11.27
N VAL A 102 -2.56 4.83 -10.37
CA VAL A 102 -3.17 3.48 -10.38
C VAL A 102 -3.90 3.23 -11.70
N ASP A 103 -4.72 4.18 -12.17
CA ASP A 103 -5.45 4.06 -13.43
C ASP A 103 -4.52 4.10 -14.66
N SER A 104 -3.40 4.82 -14.58
CA SER A 104 -2.37 4.79 -15.61
C SER A 104 -1.71 3.43 -15.71
N TRP A 105 -1.42 2.80 -14.57
CA TRP A 105 -0.92 1.44 -14.54
C TRP A 105 -1.95 0.44 -15.08
N ARG A 106 -3.22 0.54 -14.69
CA ARG A 106 -4.30 -0.34 -15.17
C ARG A 106 -4.50 -0.30 -16.68
N ARG A 107 -4.30 0.87 -17.29
CA ARG A 107 -4.46 1.05 -18.75
C ARG A 107 -3.32 0.44 -19.55
N ASP A 108 -2.10 0.57 -19.06
CA ASP A 108 -0.89 0.09 -19.75
C ASP A 108 0.24 -0.11 -18.73
N PRO A 109 0.29 -1.29 -18.08
CA PRO A 109 1.33 -1.60 -17.09
C PRO A 109 2.73 -1.58 -17.66
N GLU A 110 2.90 -2.07 -18.89
CA GLU A 110 4.20 -2.12 -19.54
C GLU A 110 4.77 -0.72 -19.77
N ALA A 111 3.97 0.19 -20.35
CA ALA A 111 4.38 1.58 -20.52
C ALA A 111 4.59 2.29 -19.18
N PHE A 112 3.80 1.95 -18.15
CA PHE A 112 3.95 2.51 -16.82
C PHE A 112 5.28 2.07 -16.18
N LEU A 113 5.63 0.79 -16.25
CA LEU A 113 6.91 0.25 -15.78
C LEU A 113 8.08 0.92 -16.49
N ARG A 114 8.05 1.01 -17.82
CA ARG A 114 9.10 1.67 -18.62
C ARG A 114 9.31 3.13 -18.22
N ARG A 115 8.23 3.89 -17.99
CA ARG A 115 8.33 5.31 -17.51
C ARG A 115 8.99 5.43 -16.15
N ARG A 116 8.92 4.39 -15.32
CA ARG A 116 9.58 4.31 -14.01
C ARG A 116 10.99 3.71 -14.08
N GLY A 117 11.52 3.47 -15.29
CA GLY A 117 12.85 2.90 -15.48
C GLY A 117 12.94 1.41 -15.19
N LEU A 118 11.79 0.73 -15.11
CA LEU A 118 11.69 -0.71 -14.93
C LEU A 118 11.52 -1.36 -16.32
N ASN A 119 12.28 -2.40 -16.60
CA ASN A 119 12.15 -3.16 -17.83
C ASN A 119 11.28 -4.39 -17.57
N PRO A 120 10.09 -4.48 -18.18
CA PRO A 120 9.28 -5.69 -18.08
C PRO A 120 10.05 -6.90 -18.62
N GLU A 121 10.04 -7.98 -17.87
CA GLU A 121 10.54 -9.26 -18.34
C GLU A 121 9.54 -9.81 -19.37
N ARG A 122 10.00 -10.08 -20.59
CA ARG A 122 9.17 -10.77 -21.58
C ARG A 122 9.11 -12.23 -21.22
N ALA A 123 7.91 -12.77 -21.10
CA ALA A 123 7.71 -14.21 -21.03
C ALA A 123 8.37 -14.87 -22.23
N THR A 124 9.05 -16.01 -22.02
CA THR A 124 9.53 -16.82 -23.12
C THR A 124 8.32 -17.33 -23.91
N PRO A 125 8.40 -17.48 -25.26
CA PRO A 125 7.24 -17.79 -26.11
C PRO A 125 6.50 -19.10 -25.79
N SER A 126 6.96 -19.87 -24.82
CA SER A 126 6.40 -21.18 -24.43
C SER A 126 5.63 -21.18 -23.10
N GLU A 127 5.61 -20.09 -22.36
CA GLU A 127 4.99 -20.06 -21.04
C GLU A 127 4.08 -18.84 -20.94
N ASP A 128 2.76 -19.10 -21.02
CA ASP A 128 1.69 -18.41 -20.35
C ASP A 128 1.65 -16.87 -20.33
N GLU A 129 0.47 -16.35 -20.41
CA GLU A 129 0.09 -14.93 -20.33
C GLU A 129 0.96 -14.13 -19.36
N GLU A 130 1.44 -12.98 -19.81
CA GLU A 130 2.28 -12.08 -19.05
C GLU A 130 1.49 -11.48 -17.87
N VAL A 131 1.90 -11.79 -16.64
CA VAL A 131 1.23 -11.29 -15.44
C VAL A 131 1.90 -10.02 -14.96
N PHE A 132 1.12 -8.95 -14.82
CA PHE A 132 1.56 -7.70 -14.22
C PHE A 132 0.94 -7.55 -12.82
N VAL A 133 1.77 -7.20 -11.84
CA VAL A 133 1.36 -7.08 -10.45
C VAL A 133 1.54 -5.65 -9.94
N LEU A 134 0.48 -5.01 -9.47
CA LEU A 134 0.59 -3.75 -8.76
C LEU A 134 0.54 -4.00 -7.25
N ILE A 135 1.60 -3.63 -6.58
CA ILE A 135 1.71 -3.62 -5.12
C ILE A 135 1.45 -2.19 -4.65
N VAL A 136 0.43 -2.01 -3.84
CA VAL A 136 0.13 -0.71 -3.22
C VAL A 136 0.40 -0.81 -1.73
N GLU A 137 1.25 0.06 -1.20
CA GLU A 137 1.48 0.13 0.24
C GLU A 137 0.98 1.46 0.80
N GLY A 138 0.42 1.42 2.01
CA GLY A 138 -0.02 2.63 2.68
C GLY A 138 -0.66 2.34 4.03
N PHE A 139 -1.08 3.38 4.71
CA PHE A 139 -1.71 3.32 6.03
C PHE A 139 -3.22 3.65 5.98
N LEU A 140 -3.71 4.25 4.88
CA LEU A 140 -5.12 4.57 4.64
C LEU A 140 -5.64 4.00 3.32
N ILE A 141 -4.96 3.03 2.72
CA ILE A 141 -5.33 2.48 1.40
C ILE A 141 -6.68 1.76 1.44
N PHE A 142 -7.06 1.19 2.58
CA PHE A 142 -8.36 0.54 2.76
C PHE A 142 -9.48 1.50 3.15
N ASN A 143 -9.13 2.68 3.69
CA ASN A 143 -10.08 3.74 4.02
C ASN A 143 -10.53 4.54 2.78
N HIS A 144 -9.77 4.47 1.69
CA HIS A 144 -10.15 5.06 0.42
C HIS A 144 -10.92 4.05 -0.42
N ARG A 145 -12.27 4.10 -0.35
CA ARG A 145 -13.14 3.10 -0.96
C ARG A 145 -12.86 2.81 -2.45
N PRO A 146 -12.68 3.80 -3.35
CA PRO A 146 -12.39 3.53 -4.76
C PRO A 146 -11.11 2.72 -4.97
N LEU A 147 -10.09 2.94 -4.15
CA LEU A 147 -8.84 2.18 -4.20
C LEU A 147 -9.02 0.79 -3.61
N ASN A 148 -9.71 0.68 -2.47
CA ASN A 148 -9.94 -0.58 -1.77
C ASN A 148 -10.71 -1.60 -2.65
N GLU A 149 -11.67 -1.13 -3.44
CA GLU A 149 -12.47 -1.97 -4.34
C GLU A 149 -11.66 -2.61 -5.49
N LEU A 150 -10.42 -2.14 -5.73
CA LEU A 150 -9.56 -2.66 -6.79
C LEU A 150 -8.73 -3.88 -6.35
N PHE A 151 -8.53 -4.10 -5.05
CA PHE A 151 -7.59 -5.11 -4.59
C PHE A 151 -8.15 -6.53 -4.65
N TYR A 152 -7.36 -7.45 -5.19
CA TYR A 152 -7.61 -8.90 -5.13
C TYR A 152 -7.19 -9.47 -3.78
N LYS A 153 -6.04 -9.06 -3.26
CA LYS A 153 -5.53 -9.48 -1.95
C LYS A 153 -5.25 -8.28 -1.07
N ARG A 154 -5.60 -8.40 0.20
CA ARG A 154 -5.42 -7.35 1.22
C ARG A 154 -4.70 -7.93 2.43
N TYR A 155 -3.59 -7.31 2.79
CA TYR A 155 -2.81 -7.69 3.96
C TYR A 155 -2.68 -6.51 4.90
N SER A 156 -2.87 -6.75 6.19
CA SER A 156 -2.67 -5.77 7.25
C SER A 156 -1.69 -6.33 8.27
N ILE A 157 -0.55 -5.66 8.48
CA ILE A 157 0.41 -6.08 9.50
C ILE A 157 0.00 -5.44 10.83
N GLU A 158 -0.10 -6.25 11.87
CA GLU A 158 -0.44 -5.81 13.21
C GLU A 158 0.77 -5.80 14.13
N ILE A 159 0.89 -4.73 14.92
CA ILE A 159 1.94 -4.56 15.92
C ILE A 159 1.30 -4.04 17.22
N PRO A 160 1.67 -4.59 18.41
CA PRO A 160 1.19 -4.08 19.68
C PRO A 160 1.57 -2.61 19.93
N TYR A 161 0.73 -1.89 20.66
CA TYR A 161 0.89 -0.48 20.99
C TYR A 161 2.28 -0.12 21.52
N ASP A 162 2.78 -0.87 22.50
CA ASP A 162 4.08 -0.64 23.14
C ASP A 162 5.24 -0.80 22.17
N VAL A 163 5.16 -1.79 21.28
CA VAL A 163 6.15 -2.01 20.22
C VAL A 163 6.11 -0.88 19.21
N CYS A 164 4.90 -0.47 18.80
CA CYS A 164 4.72 0.65 17.88
C CYS A 164 5.29 1.95 18.46
N LYS A 165 4.93 2.29 19.70
CA LYS A 165 5.41 3.49 20.41
C LYS A 165 6.92 3.50 20.53
N ARG A 166 7.52 2.36 20.93
CA ARG A 166 8.97 2.22 21.01
C ARG A 166 9.65 2.36 19.65
N ARG A 167 9.12 1.72 18.60
CA ARG A 167 9.68 1.86 17.24
C ARG A 167 9.61 3.31 16.75
N ARG A 168 8.51 4.02 17.05
CA ARG A 168 8.35 5.43 16.70
C ARG A 168 9.34 6.32 17.44
N SER A 169 9.54 6.12 18.73
CA SER A 169 10.48 6.94 19.54
C SER A 169 11.94 6.82 19.11
N LEU A 170 12.29 5.76 18.38
CA LEU A 170 13.63 5.55 17.81
C LEU A 170 13.82 6.25 16.45
N ARG A 171 12.77 6.82 15.88
CA ARG A 171 12.83 7.54 14.60
C ARG A 171 13.21 9.01 14.84
N VAL A 172 14.00 9.54 13.94
CA VAL A 172 14.28 10.98 13.89
C VAL A 172 13.33 11.59 12.86
N TYR A 173 12.48 12.49 13.32
CA TYR A 173 11.60 13.30 12.48
C TYR A 173 12.12 14.71 12.36
N THR A 174 11.82 15.37 11.25
CA THR A 174 12.17 16.79 11.05
C THR A 174 10.95 17.51 10.45
N PRO A 175 10.27 18.36 11.20
CA PRO A 175 10.48 18.64 12.64
C PRO A 175 10.20 17.41 13.52
N PRO A 176 10.69 17.39 14.78
CA PRO A 176 10.40 16.28 15.69
C PRO A 176 8.93 16.26 16.07
N ASP A 177 8.41 15.07 16.40
CA ASP A 177 7.06 14.93 16.92
C ASP A 177 6.88 15.80 18.17
N PRO A 178 5.80 16.57 18.27
CA PRO A 178 5.53 17.33 19.50
C PRO A 178 5.26 16.38 20.67
N PRO A 179 5.52 16.82 21.91
CA PRO A 179 5.24 16.01 23.10
C PRO A 179 3.80 15.51 23.14
N GLY A 180 3.61 14.24 23.42
CA GLY A 180 2.28 13.63 23.51
C GLY A 180 1.59 13.33 22.18
N TYR A 181 2.21 13.63 21.05
CA TYR A 181 1.62 13.44 19.72
C TYR A 181 1.20 11.99 19.43
N PHE A 182 2.03 11.03 19.83
CA PHE A 182 1.71 9.62 19.63
C PHE A 182 0.44 9.20 20.37
N ASP A 183 0.36 9.50 21.65
CA ASP A 183 -0.75 9.07 22.50
C ASP A 183 -2.01 9.92 22.30
N GLY A 184 -1.83 11.22 22.03
CA GLY A 184 -2.93 12.18 21.89
C GLY A 184 -3.55 12.23 20.50
N TYR A 185 -2.81 11.83 19.46
CA TYR A 185 -3.29 11.90 18.09
C TYR A 185 -3.07 10.61 17.30
N VAL A 186 -1.82 10.17 17.15
CA VAL A 186 -1.49 9.08 16.21
C VAL A 186 -2.20 7.79 16.58
N TRP A 187 -2.12 7.36 17.84
CA TRP A 187 -2.76 6.12 18.28
C TRP A 187 -4.30 6.16 18.26
N PRO A 188 -4.98 7.21 18.75
CA PRO A 188 -6.42 7.36 18.58
C PRO A 188 -6.87 7.33 17.11
N MET A 189 -6.17 8.02 16.21
CA MET A 189 -6.48 8.00 14.78
C MET A 189 -6.25 6.61 14.18
N HIS A 190 -5.22 5.92 14.61
CA HIS A 190 -5.01 4.53 14.28
C HIS A 190 -6.24 3.67 14.60
N LEU A 191 -6.71 3.69 15.82
CA LEU A 191 -7.86 2.89 16.24
C LEU A 191 -9.12 3.25 15.44
N LYS A 192 -9.35 4.54 15.19
CA LYS A 192 -10.47 5.01 14.35
C LYS A 192 -10.40 4.46 12.93
N ASN A 193 -9.27 4.66 12.26
CA ASN A 193 -9.07 4.24 10.88
C ASN A 193 -9.17 2.71 10.74
N ARG A 194 -8.68 1.97 11.74
CA ARG A 194 -8.82 0.51 11.83
C ARG A 194 -10.30 0.10 11.89
N GLN A 195 -11.07 0.72 12.75
CA GLN A 195 -12.50 0.44 12.87
C GLN A 195 -13.23 0.72 11.54
N GLU A 196 -12.91 1.81 10.86
CA GLU A 196 -13.43 2.13 9.53
C GLU A 196 -13.07 1.05 8.50
N MET A 197 -11.81 0.64 8.47
CA MET A 197 -11.31 -0.42 7.60
C MET A 197 -12.05 -1.74 7.84
N GLU A 198 -12.16 -2.20 9.09
CA GLU A 198 -12.85 -3.44 9.46
C GLU A 198 -14.34 -3.38 9.11
N SER A 199 -14.96 -2.22 9.23
CA SER A 199 -16.37 -2.01 8.88
C SER A 199 -16.65 -2.00 7.37
N SER A 200 -15.61 -1.93 6.53
CA SER A 200 -15.76 -1.92 5.06
C SER A 200 -16.30 -3.23 4.49
N GLY A 201 -16.25 -4.32 5.26
CA GLY A 201 -16.65 -5.66 4.83
C GLY A 201 -15.70 -6.33 3.84
N SER A 202 -14.53 -5.74 3.61
CA SER A 202 -13.49 -6.33 2.77
C SER A 202 -12.78 -7.46 3.52
N GLU A 203 -12.48 -8.55 2.84
CA GLU A 203 -11.63 -9.61 3.38
C GLU A 203 -10.18 -9.10 3.47
N ILE A 204 -9.61 -9.11 4.68
CA ILE A 204 -8.26 -8.65 4.97
C ILE A 204 -7.53 -9.73 5.75
N LEU A 205 -6.35 -10.12 5.28
CA LEU A 205 -5.46 -11.04 5.97
C LEU A 205 -4.58 -10.26 6.95
N PHE A 206 -4.74 -10.56 8.24
CA PHE A 206 -3.95 -9.95 9.29
C PHE A 206 -2.65 -10.72 9.51
N LEU A 207 -1.53 -10.02 9.45
CA LEU A 207 -0.18 -10.57 9.59
C LEU A 207 0.41 -10.15 10.94
N ASP A 208 1.04 -11.08 11.65
CA ASP A 208 1.76 -10.78 12.90
C ASP A 208 3.09 -10.07 12.59
N GLY A 209 3.14 -8.76 12.84
CA GLY A 209 4.32 -7.91 12.64
C GLY A 209 5.46 -8.13 13.65
N LEU A 210 5.32 -9.11 14.56
CA LEU A 210 6.39 -9.57 15.44
C LEU A 210 7.17 -10.74 14.84
N LYS A 211 6.63 -11.43 13.84
CA LYS A 211 7.33 -12.50 13.12
C LYS A 211 8.62 -11.98 12.45
N PRO A 212 9.61 -12.85 12.23
CA PRO A 212 10.77 -12.55 11.40
C PRO A 212 10.36 -12.06 10.01
N LYS A 213 11.08 -11.09 9.46
CA LYS A 213 10.74 -10.47 8.16
C LYS A 213 10.77 -11.48 7.02
N GLU A 214 11.69 -12.42 7.09
CA GLU A 214 11.88 -13.48 6.11
C GLU A 214 10.69 -14.45 6.11
N GLU A 215 10.14 -14.75 7.29
CA GLU A 215 8.95 -15.59 7.44
C GLU A 215 7.71 -14.88 6.88
N LEU A 216 7.49 -13.61 7.25
CA LEU A 216 6.40 -12.79 6.71
C LEU A 216 6.48 -12.68 5.18
N LEU A 217 7.68 -12.50 4.65
CA LEU A 217 7.90 -12.43 3.20
C LEU A 217 7.55 -13.75 2.52
N ALA A 218 7.99 -14.87 3.09
CA ALA A 218 7.71 -16.20 2.55
C ALA A 218 6.21 -16.50 2.55
N ASP A 219 5.52 -16.22 3.67
CA ASP A 219 4.08 -16.43 3.82
C ASP A 219 3.29 -15.64 2.76
N VAL A 220 3.57 -14.33 2.64
CA VAL A 220 2.86 -13.45 1.69
C VAL A 220 3.22 -13.78 0.24
N TYR A 221 4.49 -14.06 -0.05
CA TYR A 221 4.92 -14.42 -1.39
C TYR A 221 4.24 -15.70 -1.88
N GLU A 222 4.15 -16.73 -1.03
CA GLU A 222 3.49 -17.98 -1.40
C GLU A 222 1.98 -17.79 -1.61
N ASP A 223 1.29 -17.01 -0.75
CA ASP A 223 -0.12 -16.71 -0.92
C ASP A 223 -0.38 -15.93 -2.22
N VAL A 224 0.46 -14.96 -2.54
CA VAL A 224 0.39 -14.21 -3.82
C VAL A 224 0.62 -15.14 -5.01
N ARG A 225 1.61 -16.03 -4.93
CA ARG A 225 1.91 -17.00 -5.99
C ARG A 225 0.74 -17.94 -6.26
N GLN A 226 0.07 -18.40 -5.20
CA GLN A 226 -1.11 -19.25 -5.30
C GLN A 226 -2.28 -18.48 -5.94
N GLU A 227 -2.47 -17.21 -5.56
CA GLU A 227 -3.50 -16.37 -6.17
C GLU A 227 -3.25 -16.11 -7.66
N ILE A 228 -2.02 -15.83 -8.05
CA ILE A 228 -1.62 -15.70 -9.47
C ILE A 228 -1.97 -16.98 -10.23
N LYS A 229 -1.64 -18.14 -9.67
CA LYS A 229 -1.95 -19.44 -10.28
C LYS A 229 -3.46 -19.64 -10.43
N ARG A 230 -4.23 -19.37 -9.37
CA ARG A 230 -5.69 -19.50 -9.38
C ARG A 230 -6.33 -18.64 -10.47
N LEU A 231 -5.91 -17.37 -10.58
CA LEU A 231 -6.46 -16.45 -11.57
C LEU A 231 -6.14 -16.86 -13.01
N ARG A 232 -4.97 -17.50 -13.24
CA ARG A 232 -4.61 -18.07 -14.55
C ARG A 232 -5.46 -19.29 -14.94
N GLU A 233 -5.95 -20.05 -13.95
CA GLU A 233 -6.77 -21.24 -14.20
C GLU A 233 -8.26 -20.89 -14.44
N GLU A 234 -8.69 -19.67 -14.09
CA GLU A 234 -10.06 -19.18 -14.24
C GLU A 234 -10.32 -18.44 -15.57
N ASP A 235 -9.27 -18.02 -16.31
CA ASP A 235 -9.34 -17.39 -17.62
C ASP A 235 -9.22 -18.42 -18.76
#